data_8c26450358f5c8bd4eb465c4fbb75b3d
#
_entry.id   8c26450358f5c8bd4eb465c4fbb75b3d
#
_cell.length_a   1.000
_cell.length_b   1.000
_cell.length_c   1.000
_cell.angle_alpha   90.00
_cell.angle_beta   90.00
_cell.angle_gamma   90.00
#
_symmetry.space_group_name_H-M   'P 1'
#
loop_
_entity.id
_entity.type
_entity.pdbx_description
1 polymer ?
#
loop_
_entity_poly.entity_id
_entity_poly.type
_entity_poly.pdbx_seq_one_letter_code
_entity_poly.pdbx_strand_id
1 'polypeptide(L)'
;MLDLTKFTTEQRNQRSMDLDTMTSLQIVTTMNDEDLRAVQSVTKVLPQVATAIDWAAEALERGGRVFYMGAGTSGRLGVLDASECPPTFGVSPDLIVGLIAGGETAFIKAVEGAEDSEELGASDLRERGLSDKDLVVGLAASGRTPYVVGGLVYAKATGCKTIAIACNQGSKIGESADLAIEPVPGPRC
;
A
#
# COMPACT_ATOMS: atom_id res chain seq x y z
N MET A 1 -17.41 -18.25 -1.56
CA MET A 1 -16.22 -18.30 -2.45
C MET A 1 -16.07 -16.90 -3.04
N LEU A 2 -14.90 -16.28 -2.87
CA LEU A 2 -14.66 -14.92 -3.37
C LEU A 2 -14.59 -14.96 -4.90
N ASP A 3 -15.35 -14.09 -5.57
CA ASP A 3 -15.33 -13.98 -7.04
C ASP A 3 -14.14 -13.10 -7.46
N LEU A 4 -13.01 -13.73 -7.78
CA LEU A 4 -11.77 -13.06 -8.19
C LEU A 4 -11.92 -12.33 -9.54
N THR A 5 -12.92 -12.65 -10.34
CA THR A 5 -13.13 -12.03 -11.66
C THR A 5 -13.50 -10.54 -11.57
N LYS A 6 -13.94 -10.08 -10.40
CA LYS A 6 -14.29 -8.67 -10.15
C LYS A 6 -13.09 -7.78 -9.87
N PHE A 7 -11.91 -8.34 -9.61
CA PHE A 7 -10.71 -7.56 -9.30
C PHE A 7 -9.85 -7.41 -10.55
N THR A 8 -9.62 -6.18 -10.94
CA THR A 8 -8.85 -5.84 -12.15
C THR A 8 -7.43 -6.41 -12.08
N THR A 9 -6.81 -6.38 -10.89
CA THR A 9 -5.45 -6.92 -10.67
C THR A 9 -5.36 -8.44 -10.79
N GLU A 10 -6.47 -9.17 -10.73
CA GLU A 10 -6.51 -10.64 -10.84
C GLU A 10 -6.95 -11.11 -12.23
N GLN A 11 -7.29 -10.18 -13.13
CA GLN A 11 -7.63 -10.51 -14.51
C GLN A 11 -6.36 -10.74 -15.35
N ARG A 12 -6.50 -11.54 -16.41
CA ARG A 12 -5.42 -11.72 -17.39
C ARG A 12 -5.32 -10.50 -18.29
N ASN A 13 -4.11 -10.00 -18.50
CA ASN A 13 -3.87 -8.94 -19.48
C ASN A 13 -3.89 -9.54 -20.90
N GLN A 14 -4.84 -9.09 -21.71
CA GLN A 14 -5.01 -9.58 -23.08
C GLN A 14 -3.81 -9.27 -23.98
N ARG A 15 -3.01 -8.24 -23.65
CA ARG A 15 -1.82 -7.83 -24.41
C ARG A 15 -0.60 -8.69 -24.11
N SER A 16 -0.62 -9.46 -23.02
CA SER A 16 0.45 -10.35 -22.61
C SER A 16 0.11 -11.83 -22.72
N MET A 17 -0.99 -12.17 -23.40
CA MET A 17 -1.43 -13.57 -23.53
C MET A 17 -0.46 -14.45 -24.33
N ASP A 18 0.27 -13.86 -25.27
CA ASP A 18 1.15 -14.56 -26.20
C ASP A 18 2.64 -14.30 -25.88
N LEU A 19 2.98 -13.99 -24.61
CA LEU A 19 4.36 -13.67 -24.19
C LEU A 19 5.38 -14.74 -24.58
N ASP A 20 5.00 -16.01 -24.56
CA ASP A 20 5.81 -17.17 -24.89
C ASP A 20 6.22 -17.22 -26.37
N THR A 21 5.48 -16.52 -27.25
CA THR A 21 5.78 -16.43 -28.69
C THR A 21 6.36 -15.10 -29.13
N MET A 22 6.43 -14.13 -28.20
CA MET A 22 6.95 -12.78 -28.49
C MET A 22 8.49 -12.77 -28.51
N THR A 23 9.05 -11.90 -29.36
CA THR A 23 10.47 -11.54 -29.26
C THR A 23 10.73 -10.70 -28.01
N SER A 24 11.97 -10.67 -27.53
CA SER A 24 12.35 -9.86 -26.36
C SER A 24 11.96 -8.38 -26.53
N LEU A 25 12.11 -7.83 -27.75
CA LEU A 25 11.70 -6.44 -28.04
C LEU A 25 10.18 -6.25 -27.87
N GLN A 26 9.38 -7.18 -28.36
CA GLN A 26 7.92 -7.13 -28.20
C GLN A 26 7.52 -7.22 -26.73
N ILE A 27 8.17 -8.09 -25.95
CA ILE A 27 7.90 -8.22 -24.50
C ILE A 27 8.18 -6.89 -23.79
N VAL A 28 9.38 -6.32 -23.94
CA VAL A 28 9.73 -5.07 -23.23
C VAL A 28 8.91 -3.87 -23.71
N THR A 29 8.50 -3.85 -24.98
CA THR A 29 7.59 -2.81 -25.50
C THR A 29 6.21 -2.93 -24.85
N THR A 30 5.66 -4.15 -24.76
CA THR A 30 4.37 -4.39 -24.07
C THR A 30 4.44 -3.99 -22.60
N MET A 31 5.52 -4.34 -21.89
CA MET A 31 5.71 -3.94 -20.49
C MET A 31 5.77 -2.42 -20.35
N ASN A 32 6.57 -1.74 -21.17
CA ASN A 32 6.68 -0.28 -21.14
C ASN A 32 5.35 0.43 -21.42
N ASP A 33 4.53 -0.09 -22.33
CA ASP A 33 3.19 0.44 -22.61
C ASP A 33 2.25 0.26 -21.39
N GLU A 34 2.33 -0.86 -20.67
CA GLU A 34 1.53 -1.08 -19.46
C GLU A 34 2.02 -0.20 -18.30
N ASP A 35 3.32 0.04 -18.16
CA ASP A 35 3.88 0.97 -17.19
C ASP A 35 3.35 2.40 -17.39
N LEU A 36 3.28 2.86 -18.64
CA LEU A 36 2.66 4.16 -18.97
C LEU A 36 1.18 4.23 -18.56
N ARG A 37 0.43 3.15 -18.70
CA ARG A 37 -0.96 3.08 -18.26
C ARG A 37 -1.08 3.14 -16.74
N ALA A 38 -0.16 2.48 -16.04
CA ALA A 38 -0.11 2.53 -14.58
C ALA A 38 0.09 3.98 -14.10
N VAL A 39 1.05 4.71 -14.68
CA VAL A 39 1.27 6.14 -14.38
C VAL A 39 0.03 6.98 -14.70
N GLN A 40 -0.60 6.77 -15.87
CA GLN A 40 -1.81 7.50 -16.26
C GLN A 40 -3.00 7.23 -15.32
N SER A 41 -3.09 6.04 -14.71
CA SER A 41 -4.15 5.73 -13.77
C SER A 41 -4.07 6.59 -12.50
N VAL A 42 -2.86 6.95 -12.07
CA VAL A 42 -2.63 7.82 -10.90
C VAL A 42 -3.18 9.23 -11.15
N THR A 43 -3.16 9.73 -12.39
CA THR A 43 -3.70 11.06 -12.74
C THR A 43 -5.14 11.26 -12.27
N LYS A 44 -5.93 10.19 -12.27
CA LYS A 44 -7.35 10.25 -11.89
C LYS A 44 -7.57 10.41 -10.37
N VAL A 45 -6.57 10.10 -9.57
CA VAL A 45 -6.62 10.14 -8.09
C VAL A 45 -5.70 11.20 -7.49
N LEU A 46 -5.14 12.11 -8.29
CA LEU A 46 -4.28 13.20 -7.82
C LEU A 46 -4.93 14.09 -6.75
N PRO A 47 -6.24 14.41 -6.78
CA PRO A 47 -6.87 15.16 -5.69
C PRO A 47 -6.77 14.42 -4.34
N GLN A 48 -6.96 13.09 -4.33
CA GLN A 48 -6.82 12.28 -3.12
C GLN A 48 -5.37 12.22 -2.67
N VAL A 49 -4.40 12.12 -3.60
CA VAL A 49 -2.96 12.18 -3.29
C VAL A 49 -2.61 13.51 -2.64
N ALA A 50 -3.11 14.65 -3.17
CA ALA A 50 -2.89 15.96 -2.56
C ALA A 50 -3.43 16.03 -1.13
N THR A 51 -4.63 15.54 -0.88
CA THR A 51 -5.20 15.45 0.47
C THR A 51 -4.34 14.59 1.40
N ALA A 52 -3.79 13.46 0.89
CA ALA A 52 -2.91 12.61 1.68
C ALA A 52 -1.61 13.32 2.09
N ILE A 53 -1.03 14.11 1.18
CA ILE A 53 0.16 14.94 1.46
C ILE A 53 -0.15 15.98 2.55
N ASP A 54 -1.27 16.68 2.45
CA ASP A 54 -1.68 17.65 3.45
C ASP A 54 -1.85 16.99 4.84
N TRP A 55 -2.47 15.80 4.89
CA TRP A 55 -2.64 15.08 6.15
C TRP A 55 -1.31 14.56 6.72
N ALA A 56 -0.37 14.16 5.87
CA ALA A 56 0.97 13.76 6.32
C ALA A 56 1.71 14.97 6.93
N ALA A 57 1.67 16.12 6.27
CA ALA A 57 2.27 17.35 6.78
C ALA A 57 1.65 17.75 8.13
N GLU A 58 0.32 17.77 8.24
CA GLU A 58 -0.37 18.06 9.50
C GLU A 58 0.01 17.11 10.64
N ALA A 59 0.15 15.81 10.36
CA ALA A 59 0.56 14.83 11.36
C ALA A 59 1.97 15.14 11.88
N LEU A 60 2.92 15.38 10.98
CA LEU A 60 4.30 15.71 11.32
C LEU A 60 4.41 17.03 12.09
N GLU A 61 3.68 18.08 11.69
CA GLU A 61 3.64 19.39 12.38
C GLU A 61 3.11 19.27 13.82
N ARG A 62 2.20 18.34 14.09
CA ARG A 62 1.70 18.04 15.44
C ARG A 62 2.64 17.19 16.29
N GLY A 63 3.82 16.82 15.75
CA GLY A 63 4.78 15.94 16.39
C GLY A 63 4.35 14.46 16.36
N GLY A 64 3.51 14.09 15.40
CA GLY A 64 3.17 12.73 15.06
C GLY A 64 4.14 12.11 14.04
N ARG A 65 3.82 10.91 13.59
CA ARG A 65 4.60 10.09 12.66
C ARG A 65 3.72 9.63 11.51
N VAL A 66 4.35 9.19 10.43
CA VAL A 66 3.65 8.48 9.34
C VAL A 66 4.02 7.01 9.38
N PHE A 67 3.02 6.14 9.42
CA PHE A 67 3.19 4.70 9.35
C PHE A 67 2.73 4.17 8.01
N TYR A 68 3.62 3.54 7.26
CA TYR A 68 3.25 2.66 6.16
C TYR A 68 3.04 1.25 6.68
N MET A 69 2.00 0.56 6.23
CA MET A 69 1.79 -0.84 6.57
C MET A 69 1.29 -1.63 5.37
N GLY A 70 1.82 -2.82 5.19
CA GLY A 70 1.47 -3.69 4.07
C GLY A 70 2.02 -5.10 4.24
N ALA A 71 1.65 -5.99 3.32
CA ALA A 71 2.18 -7.34 3.25
C ALA A 71 2.94 -7.58 1.94
N GLY A 72 3.88 -8.51 1.94
CA GLY A 72 4.65 -8.87 0.75
C GLY A 72 5.31 -7.66 0.08
N THR A 73 5.13 -7.51 -1.23
CA THR A 73 5.71 -6.41 -2.01
C THR A 73 5.20 -5.04 -1.55
N SER A 74 3.91 -4.91 -1.23
CA SER A 74 3.35 -3.65 -0.74
C SER A 74 4.01 -3.21 0.58
N GLY A 75 4.22 -4.14 1.52
CA GLY A 75 4.94 -3.87 2.76
C GLY A 75 6.41 -3.50 2.51
N ARG A 76 7.09 -4.19 1.59
CA ARG A 76 8.47 -3.88 1.21
C ARG A 76 8.61 -2.46 0.64
N LEU A 77 7.67 -2.01 -0.18
CA LEU A 77 7.67 -0.65 -0.72
C LEU A 77 7.51 0.40 0.38
N GLY A 78 6.63 0.18 1.35
CA GLY A 78 6.49 1.06 2.49
C GLY A 78 7.73 1.13 3.37
N VAL A 79 8.40 -0.02 3.63
CA VAL A 79 9.66 -0.07 4.37
C VAL A 79 10.79 0.61 3.58
N LEU A 80 10.85 0.40 2.26
CA LEU A 80 11.85 1.05 1.39
C LEU A 80 11.72 2.56 1.45
N ASP A 81 10.51 3.11 1.24
CA ASP A 81 10.26 4.54 1.30
C ASP A 81 10.64 5.14 2.66
N ALA A 82 10.22 4.48 3.75
CA ALA A 82 10.56 4.90 5.10
C ALA A 82 12.08 4.92 5.36
N SER A 83 12.82 3.93 4.83
CA SER A 83 14.27 3.82 5.01
C SER A 83 15.08 4.89 4.26
N GLU A 84 14.51 5.45 3.19
CA GLU A 84 15.15 6.50 2.40
C GLU A 84 14.97 7.91 3.01
N CYS A 85 14.00 8.10 3.91
CA CYS A 85 13.76 9.41 4.52
C CYS A 85 14.92 9.94 5.36
N PRO A 86 15.57 9.16 6.25
CA PRO A 86 16.70 9.65 7.02
C PRO A 86 17.90 10.13 6.17
N PRO A 87 18.42 9.35 5.21
CA PRO A 87 19.57 9.78 4.42
C PRO A 87 19.24 10.93 3.45
N THR A 88 17.97 11.02 2.99
CA THR A 88 17.57 12.04 2.01
C THR A 88 17.23 13.37 2.67
N PHE A 89 16.55 13.35 3.82
CA PHE A 89 16.01 14.54 4.47
C PHE A 89 16.67 14.85 5.83
N GLY A 90 17.58 14.01 6.33
CA GLY A 90 18.24 14.20 7.62
C GLY A 90 17.30 14.09 8.83
N VAL A 91 16.21 13.35 8.71
CA VAL A 91 15.20 13.18 9.76
C VAL A 91 15.47 11.92 10.59
N SER A 92 14.82 11.82 11.77
CA SER A 92 14.85 10.60 12.57
C SER A 92 14.24 9.41 11.81
N PRO A 93 14.81 8.19 11.91
CA PRO A 93 14.21 6.98 11.36
C PRO A 93 12.86 6.63 12.01
N ASP A 94 12.52 7.23 13.15
CA ASP A 94 11.24 7.03 13.83
C ASP A 94 10.13 7.93 13.28
N LEU A 95 10.45 8.88 12.37
CA LEU A 95 9.47 9.84 11.86
C LEU A 95 8.54 9.21 10.81
N ILE A 96 9.13 8.45 9.88
CA ILE A 96 8.40 7.68 8.86
C ILE A 96 8.73 6.22 9.11
N VAL A 97 7.72 5.42 9.41
CA VAL A 97 7.88 4.04 9.88
C VAL A 97 7.24 3.06 8.90
N GLY A 98 8.01 2.11 8.39
CA GLY A 98 7.50 1.04 7.55
C GLY A 98 7.22 -0.23 8.35
N LEU A 99 6.01 -0.78 8.23
CA LEU A 99 5.60 -2.04 8.82
C LEU A 99 5.27 -3.05 7.72
N ILE A 100 5.79 -4.25 7.86
CA ILE A 100 5.51 -5.36 6.96
C ILE A 100 4.98 -6.56 7.73
N ALA A 101 3.90 -7.17 7.26
CA ALA A 101 3.32 -8.37 7.87
C ALA A 101 4.38 -9.47 8.02
N GLY A 102 4.60 -9.94 9.25
CA GLY A 102 5.66 -10.89 9.60
C GLY A 102 7.01 -10.26 9.99
N GLY A 103 7.04 -8.91 10.13
CA GLY A 103 8.20 -8.18 10.65
C GLY A 103 9.42 -8.17 9.72
N GLU A 104 10.59 -7.82 10.27
CA GLU A 104 11.83 -7.65 9.52
C GLU A 104 12.23 -8.87 8.68
N THR A 105 11.96 -10.07 9.16
CA THR A 105 12.22 -11.32 8.43
C THR A 105 11.45 -11.35 7.11
N ALA A 106 10.22 -10.84 7.07
CA ALA A 106 9.36 -10.84 5.89
C ALA A 106 9.86 -9.90 4.78
N PHE A 107 10.77 -8.98 5.09
CA PHE A 107 11.41 -8.14 4.08
C PHE A 107 12.22 -8.98 3.09
N ILE A 108 12.95 -9.98 3.58
CA ILE A 108 13.82 -10.84 2.77
C ILE A 108 13.12 -12.16 2.42
N LYS A 109 12.48 -12.81 3.41
CA LYS A 109 11.88 -14.14 3.28
C LYS A 109 10.40 -14.10 3.65
N ALA A 110 9.52 -14.53 2.74
CA ALA A 110 8.08 -14.57 3.00
C ALA A 110 7.75 -15.33 4.30
N VAL A 111 6.86 -14.75 5.10
CA VAL A 111 6.30 -15.37 6.31
C VAL A 111 4.86 -15.73 6.01
N GLU A 112 4.61 -17.03 5.84
CA GLU A 112 3.30 -17.58 5.52
C GLU A 112 2.25 -17.20 6.58
N GLY A 113 1.05 -16.84 6.15
CA GLY A 113 -0.10 -16.54 7.01
C GLY A 113 -0.05 -15.19 7.73
N ALA A 114 1.06 -14.46 7.72
CA ALA A 114 1.15 -13.16 8.39
C ALA A 114 0.19 -12.12 7.78
N GLU A 115 -0.05 -12.18 6.48
CA GLU A 115 -0.95 -11.25 5.76
C GLU A 115 -2.43 -11.49 6.07
N ASP A 116 -2.78 -12.68 6.57
CA ASP A 116 -4.17 -13.09 6.83
C ASP A 116 -4.67 -12.68 8.24
N SER A 117 -3.80 -12.11 9.08
CA SER A 117 -4.13 -11.76 10.46
C SER A 117 -4.45 -10.27 10.64
N GLU A 118 -5.72 -9.93 10.86
CA GLU A 118 -6.15 -8.58 11.25
C GLU A 118 -5.57 -8.18 12.61
N GLU A 119 -5.50 -9.12 13.57
CA GLU A 119 -4.94 -8.86 14.92
C GLU A 119 -3.44 -8.52 14.86
N LEU A 120 -2.67 -9.16 13.97
CA LEU A 120 -1.26 -8.84 13.80
C LEU A 120 -1.07 -7.38 13.34
N GLY A 121 -1.89 -6.91 12.38
CA GLY A 121 -1.84 -5.52 11.93
C GLY A 121 -2.12 -4.52 13.04
N ALA A 122 -3.09 -4.81 13.91
CA ALA A 122 -3.39 -3.99 15.07
C ALA A 122 -2.27 -4.06 16.13
N SER A 123 -1.70 -5.25 16.36
CA SER A 123 -0.62 -5.46 17.34
C SER A 123 0.65 -4.71 16.96
N ASP A 124 1.07 -4.77 15.70
CA ASP A 124 2.27 -4.08 15.21
C ASP A 124 2.19 -2.56 15.44
N LEU A 125 1.04 -1.96 15.20
CA LEU A 125 0.81 -0.53 15.47
C LEU A 125 0.78 -0.22 16.99
N ARG A 126 0.15 -1.10 17.77
CA ARG A 126 0.09 -0.98 19.24
C ARG A 126 1.48 -1.04 19.86
N GLU A 127 2.32 -1.98 19.42
CA GLU A 127 3.70 -2.15 19.90
C GLU A 127 4.60 -0.96 19.57
N ARG A 128 4.30 -0.23 18.47
CA ARG A 128 4.96 1.02 18.12
C ARG A 128 4.41 2.25 18.84
N GLY A 129 3.46 2.04 19.76
CA GLY A 129 2.86 3.12 20.55
C GLY A 129 2.14 4.15 19.66
N LEU A 130 1.28 3.67 18.76
CA LEU A 130 0.48 4.54 17.89
C LEU A 130 -0.35 5.52 18.74
N SER A 131 -0.42 6.78 18.31
CA SER A 131 -1.16 7.84 18.97
C SER A 131 -2.07 8.59 17.98
N ASP A 132 -3.01 9.37 18.48
CA ASP A 132 -3.96 10.19 17.70
C ASP A 132 -3.30 11.29 16.85
N LYS A 133 -2.00 11.56 17.06
CA LYS A 133 -1.20 12.49 16.25
C LYS A 133 -0.66 11.86 14.98
N ASP A 134 -0.58 10.53 14.95
CA ASP A 134 0.04 9.78 13.87
C ASP A 134 -0.92 9.66 12.67
N LEU A 135 -0.34 9.37 11.50
CA LEU A 135 -1.05 9.01 10.26
C LEU A 135 -0.70 7.58 9.88
N VAL A 136 -1.69 6.78 9.50
CA VAL A 136 -1.46 5.41 9.02
C VAL A 136 -1.87 5.27 7.56
N VAL A 137 -0.95 4.76 6.73
CA VAL A 137 -1.13 4.50 5.31
C VAL A 137 -1.08 3.00 5.06
N GLY A 138 -2.22 2.41 4.77
CA GLY A 138 -2.35 0.99 4.43
C GLY A 138 -2.14 0.72 2.94
N LEU A 139 -1.23 -0.20 2.62
CA LEU A 139 -0.82 -0.53 1.26
C LEU A 139 -1.24 -1.96 0.90
N ALA A 140 -2.11 -2.14 -0.07
CA ALA A 140 -2.46 -3.45 -0.60
C ALA A 140 -2.95 -3.35 -2.06
N ALA A 141 -2.20 -3.84 -3.03
CA ALA A 141 -2.57 -3.75 -4.44
C ALA A 141 -3.96 -4.39 -4.71
N SER A 142 -4.26 -5.54 -4.12
CA SER A 142 -5.58 -6.18 -4.21
C SER A 142 -6.67 -5.43 -3.42
N GLY A 143 -6.27 -4.62 -2.44
CA GLY A 143 -7.18 -3.90 -1.55
C GLY A 143 -7.89 -4.76 -0.50
N ARG A 144 -7.42 -6.00 -0.22
CA ARG A 144 -8.14 -6.96 0.62
C ARG A 144 -7.37 -7.47 1.84
N THR A 145 -6.07 -7.23 1.90
CA THR A 145 -5.15 -7.83 2.87
C THR A 145 -5.63 -7.65 4.31
N PRO A 146 -5.97 -8.73 5.05
CA PRO A 146 -6.51 -8.65 6.40
C PRO A 146 -5.60 -7.91 7.38
N TYR A 147 -4.29 -8.13 7.33
CA TYR A 147 -3.30 -7.39 8.11
C TYR A 147 -3.49 -5.87 8.00
N VAL A 148 -3.69 -5.36 6.76
CA VAL A 148 -3.88 -3.92 6.52
C VAL A 148 -5.24 -3.46 7.03
N VAL A 149 -6.30 -4.26 6.82
CA VAL A 149 -7.64 -3.96 7.35
C VAL A 149 -7.59 -3.80 8.87
N GLY A 150 -7.01 -4.77 9.58
CA GLY A 150 -6.92 -4.74 11.04
C GLY A 150 -6.13 -3.54 11.55
N GLY A 151 -5.03 -3.20 10.92
CA GLY A 151 -4.24 -2.01 11.26
C GLY A 151 -5.01 -0.71 11.05
N LEU A 152 -5.69 -0.53 9.90
CA LEU A 152 -6.48 0.66 9.63
C LEU A 152 -7.65 0.82 10.60
N VAL A 153 -8.36 -0.28 10.92
CA VAL A 153 -9.45 -0.27 11.92
C VAL A 153 -8.92 0.12 13.29
N TYR A 154 -7.79 -0.44 13.72
CA TYR A 154 -7.15 -0.09 14.99
C TYR A 154 -6.71 1.39 15.01
N ALA A 155 -6.05 1.86 13.94
CA ALA A 155 -5.59 3.24 13.83
C ALA A 155 -6.76 4.24 13.94
N LYS A 156 -7.85 3.95 13.25
CA LYS A 156 -9.07 4.77 13.30
C LYS A 156 -9.70 4.79 14.70
N ALA A 157 -9.72 3.64 15.37
CA ALA A 157 -10.20 3.56 16.76
C ALA A 157 -9.29 4.31 17.76
N THR A 158 -8.00 4.47 17.43
CA THR A 158 -7.03 5.28 18.20
C THR A 158 -7.17 6.78 17.95
N GLY A 159 -7.93 7.19 16.91
CA GLY A 159 -8.14 8.59 16.55
C GLY A 159 -7.18 9.12 15.47
N CYS A 160 -6.39 8.23 14.85
CA CYS A 160 -5.52 8.60 13.73
C CYS A 160 -6.33 8.88 12.47
N LYS A 161 -5.84 9.78 11.61
CA LYS A 161 -6.23 9.80 10.20
C LYS A 161 -5.69 8.55 9.53
N THR A 162 -6.46 7.97 8.60
CA THR A 162 -6.10 6.74 7.90
C THR A 162 -6.26 6.89 6.40
N ILE A 163 -5.28 6.37 5.66
CA ILE A 163 -5.23 6.37 4.19
C ILE A 163 -5.09 4.93 3.72
N ALA A 164 -5.83 4.56 2.69
CA ALA A 164 -5.68 3.30 1.99
C ALA A 164 -5.20 3.53 0.55
N ILE A 165 -4.20 2.77 0.10
CA ILE A 165 -3.74 2.76 -1.29
C ILE A 165 -3.94 1.36 -1.86
N ALA A 166 -4.79 1.25 -2.90
CA ALA A 166 -5.12 0.01 -3.57
C ALA A 166 -5.20 0.20 -5.09
N CYS A 167 -5.10 -0.90 -5.86
CA CYS A 167 -5.21 -0.90 -7.30
C CYS A 167 -6.59 -1.37 -7.81
N ASN A 168 -7.60 -1.38 -6.95
CA ASN A 168 -8.99 -1.70 -7.26
C ASN A 168 -9.92 -0.70 -6.57
N GLN A 169 -10.96 -0.25 -7.27
CA GLN A 169 -11.97 0.65 -6.70
C GLN A 169 -12.88 -0.09 -5.71
N GLY A 170 -13.34 0.62 -4.68
CA GLY A 170 -14.23 0.07 -3.66
C GLY A 170 -13.55 -1.07 -2.88
N SER A 171 -12.27 -0.93 -2.60
CA SER A 171 -11.49 -1.94 -1.92
C SER A 171 -11.86 -2.04 -0.43
N LYS A 172 -11.69 -3.24 0.16
CA LYS A 172 -11.96 -3.46 1.59
C LYS A 172 -11.09 -2.55 2.49
N ILE A 173 -9.83 -2.32 2.11
CA ILE A 173 -8.97 -1.39 2.85
C ILE A 173 -9.43 0.06 2.67
N GLY A 174 -9.94 0.42 1.46
CA GLY A 174 -10.51 1.75 1.18
C GLY A 174 -11.75 2.04 2.02
N GLU A 175 -12.64 1.06 2.19
CA GLU A 175 -13.81 1.16 3.07
C GLU A 175 -13.42 1.31 4.56
N SER A 176 -12.27 0.77 4.95
CA SER A 176 -11.75 0.82 6.33
C SER A 176 -11.02 2.12 6.67
N ALA A 177 -10.60 2.90 5.67
CA ALA A 177 -9.84 4.13 5.82
C ALA A 177 -10.74 5.38 5.78
N ASP A 178 -10.18 6.55 6.15
CA ASP A 178 -10.83 7.84 6.00
C ASP A 178 -10.64 8.42 4.59
N LEU A 179 -9.54 8.05 3.93
CA LEU A 179 -9.22 8.43 2.55
C LEU A 179 -8.78 7.20 1.76
N ALA A 180 -9.42 6.94 0.63
CA ALA A 180 -9.02 5.90 -0.31
C ALA A 180 -8.37 6.51 -1.57
N ILE A 181 -7.18 6.03 -1.92
CA ILE A 181 -6.44 6.32 -3.15
C ILE A 181 -6.43 5.05 -3.98
N GLU A 182 -7.30 4.97 -4.97
CA GLU A 182 -7.56 3.74 -5.72
C GLU A 182 -7.36 3.93 -7.24
N PRO A 183 -6.10 4.11 -7.71
CA PRO A 183 -5.81 4.05 -9.12
C PRO A 183 -6.10 2.64 -9.65
N VAL A 184 -6.67 2.56 -10.86
CA VAL A 184 -6.95 1.29 -11.53
C VAL A 184 -6.03 1.16 -12.74
N PRO A 185 -4.82 0.59 -12.57
CA PRO A 185 -3.83 0.48 -13.65
C PRO A 185 -4.21 -0.54 -14.72
N GLY A 186 -5.13 -1.44 -14.41
CA GLY A 186 -5.49 -2.55 -15.28
C GLY A 186 -5.01 -3.91 -14.76
N PRO A 187 -5.19 -4.97 -15.56
CA PRO A 187 -4.70 -6.29 -15.22
C PRO A 187 -3.17 -6.36 -15.26
N ARG A 188 -2.60 -7.27 -14.47
CA ARG A 188 -1.14 -7.51 -14.47
C ARG A 188 -0.70 -8.17 -15.79
N CYS A 189 0.50 -7.88 -16.22
CA CYS A 189 1.21 -8.64 -17.26
C CYS A 189 1.72 -9.95 -16.72
#